data_10a5a2d402f6b34fa72f02ac3f0c0aa7
#
_entry.id   10a5a2d402f6b34fa72f02ac3f0c0aa7
#
_cell.length_a   1.000
_cell.length_b   1.000
_cell.length_c   1.000
_cell.angle_alpha   90.00
_cell.angle_beta   90.00
_cell.angle_gamma   90.00
#
_symmetry.space_group_name_H-M   'P 1'
#
loop_
_entity.id
_entity.type
_entity.pdbx_description
1 polymer ?
#
loop_
_entity_poly.entity_id
_entity_poly.type
_entity_poly.pdbx_seq_one_letter_code
_entity_poly.pdbx_strand_id
1 'polypeptide(L)'
;MEPIKTPEDLESELGEQLRAERLRQNITMEDLCLKAGVSKQTLRALETGSGSRVISLIRVIDALGHGQWLGTFRPPVRISPLQIARGVRSRQRAARSVYAQKMRLDRDDDPALK
;
A
#
# COMPACT_ATOMS: atom_id res chain seq x y z
N MET A 1 11.14 -5.73 26.55
CA MET A 1 11.22 -4.67 25.53
C MET A 1 11.61 -5.29 24.19
N GLU A 2 10.76 -5.12 23.19
CA GLU A 2 11.10 -5.66 21.87
C GLU A 2 12.22 -4.83 21.24
N PRO A 3 13.15 -5.48 20.54
CA PRO A 3 14.18 -4.73 19.84
C PRO A 3 13.57 -3.85 18.73
N ILE A 4 14.17 -2.70 18.53
CA ILE A 4 13.76 -1.80 17.45
C ILE A 4 14.11 -2.46 16.12
N LYS A 5 13.13 -2.62 15.24
CA LYS A 5 13.32 -3.21 13.93
C LYS A 5 13.69 -2.14 12.91
N THR A 6 14.65 -2.46 12.06
CA THR A 6 15.01 -1.59 10.95
C THR A 6 13.98 -1.73 9.83
N PRO A 7 13.92 -0.78 8.89
CA PRO A 7 13.07 -0.94 7.70
C PRO A 7 13.37 -2.22 6.92
N GLU A 8 14.63 -2.64 6.88
CA GLU A 8 15.04 -3.87 6.21
C GLU A 8 14.49 -5.11 6.93
N ASP A 9 14.47 -5.08 8.26
CA ASP A 9 13.88 -6.15 9.06
C ASP A 9 12.38 -6.26 8.79
N LEU A 10 11.70 -5.12 8.71
CA LEU A 10 10.26 -5.07 8.41
C LEU A 10 9.97 -5.59 7.00
N GLU A 11 10.82 -5.26 6.04
CA GLU A 11 10.69 -5.76 4.67
C GLU A 11 10.83 -7.28 4.62
N SER A 12 11.81 -7.82 5.33
CA SER A 12 12.02 -9.28 5.42
C SER A 12 10.83 -9.97 6.07
N GLU A 13 10.29 -9.40 7.15
CA GLU A 13 9.10 -9.94 7.80
C GLU A 13 7.90 -9.94 6.88
N LEU A 14 7.68 -8.85 6.14
CA LEU A 14 6.60 -8.77 5.17
C LEU A 14 6.75 -9.85 4.11
N GLY A 15 7.96 -10.04 3.61
CA GLY A 15 8.25 -11.09 2.63
C GLY A 15 7.92 -12.49 3.16
N GLU A 16 8.30 -12.76 4.41
CA GLU A 16 7.99 -14.04 5.06
C GLU A 16 6.47 -14.24 5.19
N GLN A 17 5.74 -13.19 5.54
CA GLN A 17 4.29 -13.24 5.66
C GLN A 17 3.64 -13.51 4.30
N LEU A 18 4.13 -12.88 3.24
CA LEU A 18 3.62 -13.11 1.88
C LEU A 18 3.85 -14.56 1.46
N ARG A 19 5.04 -15.07 1.73
CA ARG A 19 5.37 -16.47 1.41
C ARG A 19 4.50 -17.43 2.21
N ALA A 20 4.36 -17.20 3.51
CA ALA A 20 3.53 -18.04 4.38
C ALA A 20 2.08 -18.06 3.90
N GLU A 21 1.54 -16.92 3.50
CA GLU A 21 0.17 -16.84 3.00
C GLU A 21 0.01 -17.56 1.66
N ARG A 22 0.99 -17.43 0.78
CA ARG A 22 0.99 -18.17 -0.49
C ARG A 22 0.97 -19.68 -0.23
N LEU A 23 1.83 -20.15 0.66
CA LEU A 23 1.91 -21.57 1.00
C LEU A 23 0.64 -22.06 1.69
N ARG A 24 0.05 -21.23 2.55
CA ARG A 24 -1.22 -21.56 3.20
C ARG A 24 -2.33 -21.79 2.19
N GLN A 25 -2.32 -21.02 1.10
CA GLN A 25 -3.31 -21.15 0.03
C GLN A 25 -2.92 -22.24 -1.01
N ASN A 26 -1.80 -22.91 -0.80
CA ASN A 26 -1.29 -23.94 -1.73
C ASN A 26 -1.09 -23.41 -3.15
N ILE A 27 -0.60 -22.17 -3.27
CA ILE A 27 -0.34 -21.56 -4.57
C ILE A 27 1.16 -21.65 -4.86
N THR A 28 1.51 -22.13 -6.07
CA THR A 28 2.90 -22.15 -6.51
C THR A 28 3.37 -20.75 -6.87
N MET A 29 4.69 -20.54 -6.92
CA MET A 29 5.25 -19.27 -7.37
C MET A 29 4.77 -18.91 -8.76
N GLU A 30 4.78 -19.89 -9.67
CA GLU A 30 4.34 -19.68 -11.06
C GLU A 30 2.90 -19.21 -11.12
N ASP A 31 2.01 -19.88 -10.37
CA ASP A 31 0.59 -19.54 -10.37
C ASP A 31 0.35 -18.15 -9.79
N LEU A 32 1.04 -17.81 -8.69
CA LEU A 32 0.90 -16.49 -8.10
C LEU A 32 1.43 -15.40 -9.03
N CYS A 33 2.54 -15.64 -9.70
CA CYS A 33 3.09 -14.71 -10.69
C CYS A 33 2.10 -14.44 -11.81
N LEU A 34 1.47 -15.49 -12.34
CA LEU A 34 0.46 -15.34 -13.39
C LEU A 34 -0.74 -14.56 -12.89
N LYS A 35 -1.21 -14.88 -11.70
CA LYS A 35 -2.39 -14.23 -11.11
C LYS A 35 -2.13 -12.76 -10.79
N ALA A 36 -0.95 -12.45 -10.27
CA ALA A 36 -0.59 -11.10 -9.88
C ALA A 36 -0.06 -10.25 -11.04
N GLY A 37 0.36 -10.88 -12.13
CA GLY A 37 0.96 -10.17 -13.25
C GLY A 37 2.36 -9.65 -12.94
N VAL A 38 3.15 -10.40 -12.17
CA VAL A 38 4.53 -10.06 -11.85
C VAL A 38 5.47 -11.17 -12.32
N SER A 39 6.75 -10.83 -12.48
CA SER A 39 7.75 -11.83 -12.85
C SER A 39 8.11 -12.69 -11.64
N LYS A 40 8.65 -13.87 -11.90
CA LYS A 40 9.13 -14.78 -10.85
C LYS A 40 10.25 -14.13 -10.03
N GLN A 41 11.11 -13.36 -10.70
CA GLN A 41 12.19 -12.63 -10.04
C GLN A 41 11.63 -11.58 -9.08
N THR A 42 10.58 -10.86 -9.49
CA THR A 42 9.91 -9.86 -8.65
C THR A 42 9.27 -10.50 -7.42
N LEU A 43 8.57 -11.63 -7.62
CA LEU A 43 7.95 -12.33 -6.51
C LEU A 43 8.99 -12.86 -5.53
N ARG A 44 10.09 -13.43 -6.05
CA ARG A 44 11.19 -13.91 -5.21
C ARG A 44 11.79 -12.76 -4.39
N ALA A 45 11.99 -11.59 -5.01
CA ALA A 45 12.51 -10.41 -4.31
C ALA A 45 11.56 -9.98 -3.19
N LEU A 46 10.26 -10.01 -3.44
CA LEU A 46 9.24 -9.68 -2.43
C LEU A 46 9.31 -10.65 -1.25
N GLU A 47 9.35 -11.95 -1.50
CA GLU A 47 9.34 -12.97 -0.45
C GLU A 47 10.63 -13.01 0.35
N THR A 48 11.74 -12.56 -0.21
CA THR A 48 13.03 -12.53 0.48
C THR A 48 13.36 -11.16 1.08
N GLY A 49 12.52 -10.15 0.83
CA GLY A 49 12.78 -8.81 1.34
C GLY A 49 13.94 -8.11 0.64
N SER A 50 14.10 -8.35 -0.66
CA SER A 50 15.20 -7.82 -1.44
C SER A 50 14.82 -6.60 -2.29
N GLY A 51 13.72 -5.95 -1.95
CA GLY A 51 13.26 -4.76 -2.64
C GLY A 51 12.26 -5.07 -3.75
N SER A 52 11.34 -4.15 -3.97
CA SER A 52 10.40 -4.24 -5.09
C SER A 52 9.71 -2.89 -5.25
N ARG A 53 8.97 -2.77 -6.35
CA ARG A 53 8.10 -1.61 -6.54
C ARG A 53 6.85 -1.78 -5.70
N VAL A 54 6.30 -0.66 -5.22
CA VAL A 54 5.06 -0.67 -4.45
C VAL A 54 3.93 -1.32 -5.25
N ILE A 55 3.81 -1.03 -6.55
CA ILE A 55 2.75 -1.61 -7.36
C ILE A 55 2.86 -3.13 -7.45
N SER A 56 4.08 -3.67 -7.49
CA SER A 56 4.28 -5.12 -7.52
C SER A 56 3.81 -5.77 -6.21
N LEU A 57 4.12 -5.14 -5.08
CA LEU A 57 3.65 -5.58 -3.77
C LEU A 57 2.13 -5.57 -3.70
N ILE A 58 1.50 -4.50 -4.17
CA ILE A 58 0.04 -4.38 -4.19
C ILE A 58 -0.58 -5.47 -5.04
N ARG A 59 -0.03 -5.74 -6.22
CA ARG A 59 -0.53 -6.80 -7.10
C ARG A 59 -0.47 -8.17 -6.45
N VAL A 60 0.60 -8.47 -5.73
CA VAL A 60 0.75 -9.76 -5.03
C VAL A 60 -0.25 -9.85 -3.88
N ILE A 61 -0.38 -8.81 -3.07
CA ILE A 61 -1.34 -8.77 -1.96
C ILE A 61 -2.77 -8.96 -2.48
N ASP A 62 -3.12 -8.26 -3.55
CA ASP A 62 -4.43 -8.38 -4.18
C ASP A 62 -4.68 -9.79 -4.73
N ALA A 63 -3.67 -10.37 -5.39
CA ALA A 63 -3.76 -11.73 -5.93
C ALA A 63 -3.95 -12.78 -4.84
N LEU A 64 -3.40 -12.53 -3.64
CA LEU A 64 -3.59 -13.39 -2.47
C LEU A 64 -4.97 -13.19 -1.81
N GLY A 65 -5.76 -12.21 -2.28
CA GLY A 65 -7.08 -11.94 -1.73
C GLY A 65 -7.06 -11.06 -0.48
N HIS A 66 -5.98 -10.34 -0.24
CA HIS A 66 -5.79 -9.56 0.99
C HIS A 66 -5.66 -8.07 0.74
N GLY A 67 -6.33 -7.55 -0.29
CA GLY A 67 -6.30 -6.11 -0.58
C GLY A 67 -6.72 -5.26 0.61
N GLN A 68 -7.54 -5.78 1.50
CA GLN A 68 -7.98 -5.08 2.71
C GLN A 68 -6.82 -4.78 3.68
N TRP A 69 -5.70 -5.49 3.60
CA TRP A 69 -4.52 -5.22 4.43
C TRP A 69 -4.00 -3.80 4.21
N LEU A 70 -4.18 -3.26 3.03
CA LEU A 70 -3.73 -1.92 2.69
C LEU A 70 -4.53 -0.85 3.44
N GLY A 71 -5.74 -1.19 3.90
CA GLY A 71 -6.55 -0.30 4.71
C GLY A 71 -6.06 -0.11 6.14
N THR A 72 -5.13 -0.97 6.61
CA THR A 72 -4.59 -0.88 7.97
C THR A 72 -3.72 0.35 8.18
N PHE A 73 -3.32 1.04 7.11
CA PHE A 73 -2.58 2.29 7.21
C PHE A 73 -3.44 3.44 7.74
N ARG A 74 -4.76 3.28 7.72
CA ARG A 74 -5.68 4.29 8.25
C ARG A 74 -5.86 4.06 9.75
N PRO A 75 -5.74 5.11 10.59
CA PRO A 75 -6.00 4.94 12.02
C PRO A 75 -7.47 4.59 12.24
N PRO A 76 -7.77 3.71 13.23
CA PRO A 76 -9.15 3.38 13.54
C PRO A 76 -9.88 4.62 14.06
N VAL A 77 -11.10 4.84 13.56
CA VAL A 77 -11.93 5.97 13.95
C VAL A 77 -13.01 5.45 14.90
N ARG A 78 -12.96 5.89 16.17
CA ARG A 78 -13.93 5.52 17.21
C ARG A 78 -14.81 6.71 17.55
N ILE A 79 -15.67 7.10 16.62
CA ILE A 79 -16.60 8.21 16.83
C ILE A 79 -17.99 7.78 16.42
N SER A 80 -19.02 8.53 16.93
CA SER A 80 -20.41 8.24 16.59
C SER A 80 -20.64 8.36 15.07
N PRO A 81 -21.67 7.69 14.52
CA PRO A 81 -21.96 7.81 13.09
C PRO A 81 -22.11 9.26 12.63
N LEU A 82 -22.69 10.13 13.47
CA LEU A 82 -22.83 11.54 13.16
C LEU A 82 -21.49 12.25 13.09
N GLN A 83 -20.61 11.96 14.06
CA GLN A 83 -19.27 12.52 14.09
C GLN A 83 -18.43 11.98 12.92
N ILE A 84 -18.59 10.72 12.58
CA ILE A 84 -17.92 10.12 11.42
C ILE A 84 -18.32 10.84 10.15
N ALA A 85 -19.63 11.07 9.94
CA ALA A 85 -20.13 11.76 8.76
C ALA A 85 -19.56 13.17 8.66
N ARG A 86 -19.54 13.93 9.76
CA ARG A 86 -18.97 15.27 9.81
C ARG A 86 -17.47 15.25 9.57
N GLY A 87 -16.76 14.32 10.19
CA GLY A 87 -15.33 14.19 10.05
C GLY A 87 -14.92 13.84 8.62
N VAL A 88 -15.64 12.94 7.97
CA VAL A 88 -15.36 12.56 6.59
C VAL A 88 -15.56 13.74 5.65
N ARG A 89 -16.67 14.50 5.81
CA ARG A 89 -16.92 15.69 5.00
C ARG A 89 -15.84 16.74 5.20
N SER A 90 -15.45 16.98 6.44
CA SER A 90 -14.40 17.93 6.78
C SER A 90 -13.06 17.55 6.15
N ARG A 91 -12.69 16.28 6.26
CA ARG A 91 -11.45 15.76 5.69
C ARG A 91 -11.45 15.84 4.17
N GLN A 92 -12.56 15.52 3.53
CA GLN A 92 -12.69 15.62 2.08
C GLN A 92 -12.51 17.05 1.60
N ARG A 93 -13.11 18.02 2.30
CA ARG A 93 -12.93 19.44 1.99
C ARG A 93 -11.49 19.88 2.14
N ALA A 94 -10.84 19.49 3.23
CA ALA A 94 -9.44 19.82 3.48
C ALA A 94 -8.54 19.22 2.40
N ALA A 95 -8.74 17.96 2.04
CA ALA A 95 -7.96 17.27 1.01
C ALA A 95 -8.13 17.96 -0.35
N ARG A 96 -9.37 18.32 -0.72
CA ARG A 96 -9.65 19.03 -1.97
C ARG A 96 -9.02 20.40 -1.99
N SER A 97 -9.08 21.13 -0.87
CA SER A 97 -8.51 22.47 -0.76
C SER A 97 -7.00 22.44 -0.94
N VAL A 98 -6.33 21.53 -0.23
CA VAL A 98 -4.87 21.36 -0.33
C VAL A 98 -4.47 20.94 -1.76
N TYR A 99 -5.21 20.01 -2.34
CA TYR A 99 -4.97 19.55 -3.71
C TYR A 99 -5.15 20.69 -4.71
N ALA A 100 -6.21 21.46 -4.57
CA ALA A 100 -6.48 22.59 -5.45
C ALA A 100 -5.40 23.67 -5.34
N GLN A 101 -4.93 23.97 -4.13
CA GLN A 101 -3.82 24.89 -3.92
C GLN A 101 -2.54 24.40 -4.58
N LYS A 102 -2.23 23.12 -4.41
CA LYS A 102 -1.04 22.53 -5.01
C LYS A 102 -1.10 22.61 -6.53
N MET A 103 -2.25 22.32 -7.10
CA MET A 103 -2.44 22.39 -8.55
C MET A 103 -2.29 23.82 -9.07
N ARG A 104 -2.75 24.82 -8.32
CA ARG A 104 -2.56 26.24 -8.68
C ARG A 104 -1.09 26.63 -8.65
N LEU A 105 -0.37 26.25 -7.60
CA LEU A 105 1.04 26.53 -7.46
C LEU A 105 1.86 25.91 -8.59
N ASP A 106 1.54 24.66 -8.94
CA ASP A 106 2.22 23.97 -10.04
C ASP A 106 1.95 24.67 -11.38
N ARG A 107 0.75 25.22 -11.57
CA ARG A 107 0.40 26.00 -12.78
C ARG A 107 1.17 27.32 -12.83
N ASP A 108 1.23 28.02 -11.69
CA ASP A 108 1.91 29.33 -11.63
C ASP A 108 3.41 29.17 -11.89
N ASP A 109 3.97 28.02 -11.55
CA ASP A 109 5.38 27.72 -11.80
C ASP A 109 5.65 27.18 -13.21
N ASP A 110 4.61 26.93 -13.99
CA ASP A 110 4.76 26.43 -15.37
C ASP A 110 5.05 27.61 -16.33
N PRO A 111 6.23 27.62 -16.98
CA PRO A 111 6.59 28.71 -17.90
C PRO A 111 5.62 28.87 -19.07
N ALA A 112 4.92 27.81 -19.44
CA ALA A 112 3.97 27.83 -20.54
C ALA A 112 2.71 28.63 -20.23
N LEU A 113 2.42 28.90 -18.95
CA LEU A 113 1.25 29.64 -18.49
C LEU A 113 1.53 31.11 -18.18
N LYS A 114 2.75 31.55 -18.35
CA LYS A 114 3.14 32.95 -18.15
C LYS A 114 3.04 33.76 -19.42
#